data_edeed9c967ed0d260d17e3f3ddeadd06
#
_entry.id   edeed9c967ed0d260d17e3f3ddeadd06
#
_cell.length_a   1.000
_cell.length_b   1.000
_cell.length_c   1.000
_cell.angle_alpha   90.00
_cell.angle_beta   90.00
_cell.angle_gamma   90.00
#
_symmetry.space_group_name_H-M   'P 1'
#
loop_
_entity.id
_entity.type
_entity.pdbx_description
1 polymer ?
#
loop_
_entity_poly.entity_id
_entity_poly.type
_entity_poly.pdbx_seq_one_letter_code
_entity_poly.pdbx_strand_id
1 'polypeptide(L)'
;MRFTTVAFSLIVFIVIFSIFVANLASLIGIDKQLSNRLDAAVSDGQTREHERLRLDDSPNHLMWFLQISDIHISMYLDPARVPQLVEFCNRTVDIIAPSVVLASGDLTDAKTSNFLGSKQHEQEWRWYHEVLRDTNVLNKTVWLDIRGNHDNFNVPALQTRQDLFTNFSVQGRRHTRSYMQQIVKGGERYTFIAVDASLDPGPKRPFNFVGMLSLNETQHLINLAERSRQLDTNYTIWFGHYPTSCILTPGLGTGGIRNLIGRYREVYAYLSGHFHTLGGAVPRMYTLQDEGFLELELGDWMRHRRYRLGAFDHGHFSFVDVHHNQWPVVLVTNPKDALFQIPGKESFEAMMHSSHIRLLVFSPAKITECQVKLDAGSWRDCKRVSRELFVVPWEPAQYKRGLHKLFVYVLDDDGRSRMIEQQFTLDGTRLRFDFLAKLVLMYDTNKVFQTFFSVALIVYLVPLCVFRIWHTLVRSEYDRRGTVVKPRLRTFCCGSWIRKMWILSTVDRLMLPIVGYCLYLTCGPWSIAYALPASSNYHLCQ
;
A
#
# COMPACT_ATOMS: atom_id res chain seq x y z
N MET A 1 -28.39 -13.33 23.77
CA MET A 1 -28.22 -13.38 22.29
C MET A 1 -28.71 -12.12 21.54
N ARG A 2 -29.90 -11.56 21.84
CA ARG A 2 -30.42 -10.36 21.13
C ARG A 2 -29.64 -9.04 21.37
N PHE A 3 -29.00 -8.88 22.53
CA PHE A 3 -28.27 -7.65 22.87
C PHE A 3 -26.93 -7.55 22.12
N THR A 4 -26.23 -8.65 21.97
CA THR A 4 -24.95 -8.71 21.20
C THR A 4 -25.19 -8.48 19.72
N THR A 5 -26.29 -8.97 19.16
CA THR A 5 -26.63 -8.76 17.74
C THR A 5 -26.99 -7.30 17.46
N VAL A 6 -27.76 -6.63 18.34
CA VAL A 6 -28.11 -5.21 18.19
C VAL A 6 -26.86 -4.33 18.34
N ALA A 7 -25.99 -4.60 19.33
CA ALA A 7 -24.75 -3.87 19.51
C ALA A 7 -23.80 -4.05 18.31
N PHE A 8 -23.68 -5.27 17.81
CA PHE A 8 -22.90 -5.56 16.61
C PHE A 8 -23.46 -4.83 15.36
N SER A 9 -24.79 -4.90 15.15
CA SER A 9 -25.42 -4.20 14.03
C SER A 9 -25.27 -2.67 14.13
N LEU A 10 -25.31 -2.10 15.33
CA LEU A 10 -25.08 -0.68 15.56
C LEU A 10 -23.62 -0.29 15.25
N ILE A 11 -22.67 -1.09 15.68
CA ILE A 11 -21.25 -0.88 15.37
C ILE A 11 -21.03 -0.94 13.85
N VAL A 12 -21.55 -1.96 13.19
CA VAL A 12 -21.47 -2.10 11.72
C VAL A 12 -22.11 -0.90 11.02
N PHE A 13 -23.29 -0.47 11.48
CA PHE A 13 -23.96 0.72 10.94
C PHE A 13 -23.10 1.99 11.12
N ILE A 14 -22.54 2.21 12.31
CA ILE A 14 -21.67 3.37 12.59
C ILE A 14 -20.42 3.33 11.71
N VAL A 15 -19.81 2.17 11.52
CA VAL A 15 -18.66 2.00 10.62
C VAL A 15 -19.05 2.35 9.19
N ILE A 16 -20.12 1.75 8.66
CA ILE A 16 -20.60 2.01 7.29
C ILE A 16 -20.98 3.48 7.12
N PHE A 17 -21.69 4.06 8.07
CA PHE A 17 -22.10 5.47 8.02
C PHE A 17 -20.91 6.42 8.10
N SER A 18 -19.90 6.13 8.93
CA SER A 18 -18.67 6.92 9.02
C SER A 18 -17.85 6.86 7.74
N ILE A 19 -17.74 5.68 7.15
CA ILE A 19 -17.14 5.49 5.83
C ILE A 19 -17.92 6.27 4.76
N PHE A 20 -19.25 6.22 4.78
CA PHE A 20 -20.12 6.94 3.85
C PHE A 20 -19.95 8.45 3.98
N VAL A 21 -19.94 9.00 5.20
CA VAL A 21 -19.76 10.44 5.44
C VAL A 21 -18.36 10.90 5.04
N ALA A 22 -17.33 10.14 5.39
CA ALA A 22 -15.95 10.43 4.98
C ALA A 22 -15.80 10.42 3.45
N ASN A 23 -16.47 9.48 2.77
CA ASN A 23 -16.50 9.39 1.31
C ASN A 23 -17.34 10.51 0.66
N LEU A 24 -18.47 10.86 1.22
CA LEU A 24 -19.34 11.91 0.67
C LEU A 24 -18.61 13.26 0.65
N ALA A 25 -17.87 13.56 1.71
CA ALA A 25 -17.08 14.79 1.79
C ALA A 25 -15.95 14.84 0.75
N SER A 26 -15.38 13.67 0.40
CA SER A 26 -14.33 13.57 -0.60
C SER A 26 -14.87 13.50 -2.04
N LEU A 27 -15.98 12.80 -2.29
CA LEU A 27 -16.63 12.70 -3.60
C LEU A 27 -17.08 14.08 -4.13
N ILE A 28 -17.57 14.95 -3.26
CA ILE A 28 -17.97 16.31 -3.64
C ILE A 28 -16.76 17.17 -4.07
N GLY A 29 -15.54 16.84 -3.57
CA GLY A 29 -14.31 17.55 -3.92
C GLY A 29 -13.54 16.98 -5.12
N ILE A 30 -13.62 15.68 -5.35
CA ILE A 30 -12.73 14.93 -6.27
C ILE A 30 -13.15 15.06 -7.73
N ASP A 31 -14.44 14.99 -8.06
CA ASP A 31 -14.90 15.04 -9.46
C ASP A 31 -14.55 16.37 -10.18
N LYS A 32 -14.54 17.47 -9.44
CA LYS A 32 -14.14 18.78 -10.00
C LYS A 32 -12.64 18.94 -10.19
N GLN A 33 -11.81 18.34 -9.33
CA GLN A 33 -10.35 18.45 -9.44
C GLN A 33 -9.76 17.52 -10.49
N LEU A 34 -10.31 16.32 -10.65
CA LEU A 34 -9.83 15.35 -11.64
C LEU A 34 -10.09 15.83 -13.06
N SER A 35 -11.28 16.39 -13.35
CA SER A 35 -11.60 16.99 -14.66
C SER A 35 -10.65 18.16 -15.00
N ASN A 36 -10.47 19.10 -14.07
CA ASN A 36 -9.63 20.26 -14.30
C ASN A 36 -8.12 19.95 -14.42
N ARG A 37 -7.63 18.90 -13.78
CA ARG A 37 -6.21 18.49 -13.87
C ARG A 37 -5.91 17.67 -15.12
N LEU A 38 -6.85 16.85 -15.58
CA LEU A 38 -6.73 16.12 -16.85
C LEU A 38 -6.73 17.09 -18.04
N ASP A 39 -7.57 18.11 -18.00
CA ASP A 39 -7.63 19.15 -19.04
C ASP A 39 -6.36 20.04 -19.02
N ALA A 40 -5.81 20.36 -17.85
CA ALA A 40 -4.55 21.08 -17.71
C ALA A 40 -3.33 20.27 -18.15
N ALA A 41 -3.29 18.95 -17.86
CA ALA A 41 -2.19 18.08 -18.28
C ALA A 41 -2.16 17.86 -19.80
N VAL A 42 -3.32 17.94 -20.46
CA VAL A 42 -3.43 17.87 -21.92
C VAL A 42 -3.01 19.19 -22.57
N SER A 43 -3.18 20.34 -21.88
CA SER A 43 -2.85 21.67 -22.43
C SER A 43 -1.39 22.09 -22.25
N ASP A 44 -0.66 21.52 -21.28
CA ASP A 44 0.74 21.86 -21.03
C ASP A 44 1.72 20.91 -21.77
N GLY A 45 1.47 20.79 -23.08
CA GLY A 45 2.16 19.92 -24.03
C GLY A 45 3.61 20.32 -24.35
N GLN A 46 4.42 20.71 -23.38
CA GLN A 46 5.88 20.58 -23.48
C GLN A 46 6.27 19.14 -23.17
N THR A 47 5.92 18.24 -24.10
CA THR A 47 6.65 16.99 -24.30
C THR A 47 8.12 17.36 -24.48
N ARG A 48 8.98 16.99 -23.51
CA ARG A 48 10.33 16.57 -23.93
C ARG A 48 10.05 15.54 -25.03
N GLU A 49 10.52 15.79 -26.25
CA GLU A 49 10.67 14.77 -27.26
C GLU A 49 11.60 13.71 -26.65
N HIS A 50 11.02 12.79 -25.86
CA HIS A 50 11.62 11.47 -25.77
C HIS A 50 11.55 10.99 -27.21
N GLU A 51 12.71 10.87 -27.82
CA GLU A 51 12.91 10.17 -29.07
C GLU A 51 11.94 9.00 -29.04
N ARG A 52 10.94 8.98 -29.95
CA ARG A 52 9.81 8.04 -29.87
C ARG A 52 10.34 6.63 -29.91
N LEU A 53 10.53 6.03 -28.74
CA LEU A 53 11.07 4.68 -28.62
C LEU A 53 10.10 3.72 -29.31
N ARG A 54 10.54 3.11 -30.40
CA ARG A 54 9.74 2.16 -31.14
C ARG A 54 9.71 0.82 -30.43
N LEU A 55 8.54 0.38 -30.03
CA LEU A 55 8.30 -0.95 -29.46
C LEU A 55 8.39 -2.02 -30.56
N ASP A 56 9.57 -2.55 -30.77
CA ASP A 56 9.90 -3.58 -31.77
C ASP A 56 10.34 -4.90 -31.10
N ASP A 57 11.14 -5.72 -31.76
CA ASP A 57 11.68 -6.96 -31.21
C ASP A 57 13.02 -6.77 -30.47
N SER A 58 13.54 -5.54 -30.37
CA SER A 58 14.82 -5.26 -29.69
C SER A 58 14.73 -5.50 -28.18
N PRO A 59 15.76 -6.07 -27.54
CA PRO A 59 15.85 -6.18 -26.07
C PRO A 59 16.29 -4.87 -25.40
N ASN A 60 16.47 -3.77 -26.15
CA ASN A 60 16.85 -2.47 -25.61
C ASN A 60 15.70 -1.84 -24.81
N HIS A 61 16.00 -0.82 -24.00
CA HIS A 61 15.01 -0.09 -23.19
C HIS A 61 14.16 -0.99 -22.29
N LEU A 62 14.73 -2.09 -21.81
CA LEU A 62 14.08 -3.08 -21.00
C LEU A 62 14.84 -3.30 -19.69
N MET A 63 14.19 -3.04 -18.57
CA MET A 63 14.72 -3.26 -17.22
C MET A 63 13.65 -3.88 -16.35
N TRP A 64 14.02 -4.85 -15.50
CA TRP A 64 13.12 -5.46 -14.53
C TRP A 64 13.75 -5.57 -13.15
N PHE A 65 12.88 -5.60 -12.15
CA PHE A 65 13.21 -5.68 -10.73
C PHE A 65 12.22 -6.57 -9.99
N LEU A 66 12.58 -6.97 -8.78
CA LEU A 66 11.67 -7.68 -7.88
C LEU A 66 11.32 -6.83 -6.66
N GLN A 67 10.15 -7.08 -6.07
CA GLN A 67 9.75 -6.59 -4.76
C GLN A 67 9.37 -7.79 -3.89
N ILE A 68 9.83 -7.80 -2.64
CA ILE A 68 9.41 -8.69 -1.56
C ILE A 68 9.06 -7.82 -0.36
N SER A 69 8.04 -8.19 0.41
CA SER A 69 7.58 -7.41 1.56
C SER A 69 7.07 -8.32 2.66
N ASP A 70 7.03 -7.81 3.89
CA ASP A 70 6.39 -8.49 5.02
C ASP A 70 6.96 -9.91 5.21
N ILE A 71 8.28 -9.99 5.31
CA ILE A 71 9.02 -11.25 5.42
C ILE A 71 8.77 -11.87 6.79
N HIS A 72 8.78 -11.05 7.86
CA HIS A 72 8.52 -11.41 9.23
C HIS A 72 9.31 -12.63 9.71
N ILE A 73 10.63 -12.66 9.52
CA ILE A 73 11.48 -13.67 10.11
C ILE A 73 11.20 -13.74 11.61
N SER A 74 10.85 -14.92 12.14
CA SER A 74 10.35 -15.07 13.50
C SER A 74 11.02 -16.21 14.23
N MET A 75 11.36 -15.98 15.50
CA MET A 75 11.83 -17.01 16.41
C MET A 75 10.73 -17.99 16.85
N TYR A 76 9.47 -17.58 16.73
CA TYR A 76 8.35 -18.31 17.32
C TYR A 76 7.32 -18.79 16.31
N LEU A 77 7.34 -18.27 15.09
CA LEU A 77 6.34 -18.56 14.06
C LEU A 77 7.00 -19.03 12.78
N ASP A 78 6.37 -20.01 12.13
CA ASP A 78 6.66 -20.50 10.78
C ASP A 78 8.17 -20.54 10.44
N PRO A 79 8.88 -21.57 10.88
CA PRO A 79 10.33 -21.71 10.66
C PRO A 79 10.71 -21.85 9.18
N ALA A 80 9.73 -22.09 8.27
CA ALA A 80 9.98 -22.21 6.84
C ALA A 80 10.29 -20.86 6.17
N ARG A 81 10.04 -19.71 6.84
CA ARG A 81 10.30 -18.38 6.27
C ARG A 81 11.76 -18.18 5.87
N VAL A 82 12.69 -18.60 6.73
CA VAL A 82 14.13 -18.48 6.48
C VAL A 82 14.60 -19.38 5.33
N PRO A 83 14.39 -20.71 5.32
CA PRO A 83 14.83 -21.55 4.21
C PRO A 83 14.16 -21.20 2.88
N GLN A 84 12.90 -20.74 2.88
CA GLN A 84 12.25 -20.29 1.66
C GLN A 84 12.77 -18.93 1.16
N LEU A 85 13.24 -18.06 2.06
CA LEU A 85 13.95 -16.86 1.66
C LEU A 85 15.33 -17.19 1.06
N VAL A 86 16.03 -18.20 1.61
CA VAL A 86 17.26 -18.74 1.00
C VAL A 86 16.98 -19.26 -0.41
N GLU A 87 15.89 -20.02 -0.59
CA GLU A 87 15.49 -20.52 -1.91
C GLU A 87 15.15 -19.38 -2.87
N PHE A 88 14.43 -18.34 -2.40
CA PHE A 88 14.16 -17.14 -3.19
C PHE A 88 15.46 -16.47 -3.68
N CYS A 89 16.42 -16.27 -2.79
CA CYS A 89 17.71 -15.66 -3.13
C CYS A 89 18.57 -16.51 -4.06
N ASN A 90 18.54 -17.84 -3.90
CA ASN A 90 19.37 -18.77 -4.69
C ASN A 90 18.72 -19.23 -5.98
N ARG A 91 17.39 -19.23 -6.07
CA ARG A 91 16.68 -19.76 -7.24
C ARG A 91 15.91 -18.68 -7.98
N THR A 92 15.04 -17.97 -7.28
CA THR A 92 14.19 -16.96 -7.96
C THR A 92 15.02 -15.80 -8.47
N VAL A 93 15.95 -15.28 -7.66
CA VAL A 93 16.85 -14.19 -8.08
C VAL A 93 17.79 -14.65 -9.20
N ASP A 94 18.34 -15.88 -9.15
CA ASP A 94 19.24 -16.39 -10.20
C ASP A 94 18.52 -16.62 -11.53
N ILE A 95 17.28 -17.11 -11.50
CA ILE A 95 16.50 -17.37 -12.73
C ILE A 95 16.03 -16.06 -13.36
N ILE A 96 15.48 -15.14 -12.55
CA ILE A 96 14.92 -13.87 -13.03
C ILE A 96 16.04 -12.86 -13.34
N ALA A 97 17.16 -12.91 -12.62
CA ALA A 97 18.31 -11.99 -12.75
C ALA A 97 17.86 -10.51 -12.73
N PRO A 98 17.14 -10.05 -11.68
CA PRO A 98 16.63 -8.69 -11.60
C PRO A 98 17.78 -7.70 -11.40
N SER A 99 17.65 -6.49 -11.94
CA SER A 99 18.61 -5.41 -11.69
C SER A 99 18.57 -4.94 -10.24
N VAL A 100 17.39 -5.01 -9.61
CA VAL A 100 17.14 -4.55 -8.24
C VAL A 100 16.16 -5.49 -7.54
N VAL A 101 16.35 -5.72 -6.24
CA VAL A 101 15.34 -6.30 -5.34
C VAL A 101 14.98 -5.25 -4.29
N LEU A 102 13.70 -4.93 -4.19
CA LEU A 102 13.13 -4.06 -3.17
C LEU A 102 12.59 -4.92 -2.02
N ALA A 103 13.16 -4.82 -0.83
CA ALA A 103 12.63 -5.43 0.39
C ALA A 103 11.89 -4.35 1.20
N SER A 104 10.57 -4.25 0.99
CA SER A 104 9.76 -3.11 1.44
C SER A 104 9.24 -3.24 2.87
N GLY A 105 10.12 -3.65 3.78
CA GLY A 105 9.91 -3.60 5.25
C GLY A 105 9.27 -4.85 5.85
N ASP A 106 9.15 -4.82 7.17
CA ASP A 106 8.78 -5.94 8.04
C ASP A 106 9.63 -7.19 7.75
N LEU A 107 10.95 -6.97 7.83
CA LEU A 107 11.97 -7.98 7.61
C LEU A 107 11.94 -9.01 8.74
N THR A 108 11.73 -8.55 9.98
CA THR A 108 11.63 -9.34 11.20
C THR A 108 10.23 -9.27 11.81
N ASP A 109 9.86 -10.22 12.65
CA ASP A 109 8.52 -10.28 13.27
C ASP A 109 8.45 -9.51 14.60
N ALA A 110 9.55 -9.45 15.34
CA ALA A 110 9.71 -8.69 16.59
C ALA A 110 8.60 -8.92 17.62
N LYS A 111 7.96 -10.10 17.65
CA LYS A 111 6.93 -10.46 18.63
C LYS A 111 7.55 -11.17 19.83
N THR A 112 6.93 -10.98 20.99
CA THR A 112 7.23 -11.79 22.18
C THR A 112 6.65 -13.20 22.07
N SER A 113 7.13 -14.16 22.86
CA SER A 113 6.68 -15.56 22.85
C SER A 113 5.17 -15.73 23.11
N ASN A 114 4.55 -14.80 23.85
CA ASN A 114 3.10 -14.79 24.10
C ASN A 114 2.29 -14.10 23.00
N PHE A 115 2.94 -13.59 21.95
CA PHE A 115 2.34 -12.85 20.81
C PHE A 115 1.59 -11.55 21.14
N LEU A 116 1.57 -11.13 22.40
CA LEU A 116 0.89 -9.91 22.82
C LEU A 116 1.79 -8.67 22.79
N GLY A 117 3.05 -8.86 23.16
CA GLY A 117 4.05 -7.78 23.18
C GLY A 117 4.93 -7.75 21.94
N SER A 118 5.86 -6.81 21.96
CA SER A 118 6.91 -6.65 20.94
C SER A 118 8.29 -6.48 21.59
N LYS A 119 9.30 -6.97 20.90
CA LYS A 119 10.72 -6.82 21.27
C LYS A 119 11.59 -7.08 20.06
N GLN A 120 12.61 -6.27 19.83
CA GLN A 120 13.63 -6.57 18.83
C GLN A 120 14.44 -7.81 19.25
N HIS A 121 14.51 -8.83 18.40
CA HIS A 121 15.26 -10.04 18.60
C HIS A 121 16.47 -10.07 17.68
N GLU A 122 17.66 -9.98 18.25
CA GLU A 122 18.90 -10.02 17.46
C GLU A 122 19.01 -11.28 16.59
N GLN A 123 18.48 -12.42 17.06
CA GLN A 123 18.52 -13.67 16.31
C GLN A 123 17.72 -13.61 14.99
N GLU A 124 16.55 -12.93 14.96
CA GLU A 124 15.77 -12.74 13.73
C GLU A 124 16.57 -11.92 12.71
N TRP A 125 17.25 -10.87 13.17
CA TRP A 125 18.13 -10.04 12.36
C TRP A 125 19.38 -10.77 11.87
N ARG A 126 19.98 -11.60 12.72
CA ARG A 126 21.10 -12.47 12.32
C ARG A 126 20.70 -13.39 11.19
N TRP A 127 19.56 -14.06 11.28
CA TRP A 127 19.04 -14.93 10.22
C TRP A 127 18.82 -14.15 8.91
N TYR A 128 18.23 -12.95 8.98
CA TYR A 128 18.09 -12.11 7.80
C TYR A 128 19.45 -11.81 7.15
N HIS A 129 20.39 -11.34 7.93
CA HIS A 129 21.74 -11.03 7.47
C HIS A 129 22.49 -12.25 6.90
N GLU A 130 22.39 -13.38 7.57
CA GLU A 130 23.01 -14.65 7.16
C GLU A 130 22.44 -15.14 5.83
N VAL A 131 21.12 -15.08 5.63
CA VAL A 131 20.50 -15.41 4.33
C VAL A 131 21.12 -14.58 3.21
N LEU A 132 21.22 -13.26 3.36
CA LEU A 132 21.78 -12.40 2.32
C LEU A 132 23.26 -12.68 2.06
N ARG A 133 24.03 -12.93 3.10
CA ARG A 133 25.46 -13.27 3.02
C ARG A 133 25.68 -14.64 2.37
N ASP A 134 25.03 -15.68 2.90
CA ASP A 134 25.28 -17.07 2.53
C ASP A 134 24.77 -17.41 1.13
N THR A 135 23.73 -16.74 0.67
CA THR A 135 23.24 -16.83 -0.72
C THR A 135 24.04 -15.98 -1.71
N ASN A 136 24.95 -15.14 -1.21
CA ASN A 136 25.73 -14.20 -2.01
C ASN A 136 24.86 -13.30 -2.91
N VAL A 137 23.61 -13.05 -2.51
CA VAL A 137 22.60 -12.33 -3.32
C VAL A 137 23.01 -10.87 -3.62
N LEU A 138 23.82 -10.26 -2.74
CA LEU A 138 24.29 -8.88 -2.91
C LEU A 138 25.28 -8.71 -4.08
N ASN A 139 25.86 -9.79 -4.57
CA ASN A 139 26.71 -9.79 -5.78
C ASN A 139 25.91 -10.11 -7.06
N LYS A 140 24.65 -10.56 -6.92
CA LYS A 140 23.76 -10.91 -8.03
C LYS A 140 22.84 -9.75 -8.43
N THR A 141 22.46 -8.91 -7.47
CA THR A 141 21.49 -7.82 -7.66
C THR A 141 21.69 -6.71 -6.63
N VAL A 142 21.20 -5.51 -6.93
CA VAL A 142 21.16 -4.42 -5.95
C VAL A 142 20.02 -4.66 -4.99
N TRP A 143 20.32 -4.88 -3.71
CA TRP A 143 19.33 -5.12 -2.67
C TRP A 143 19.01 -3.82 -1.91
N LEU A 144 17.76 -3.40 -1.95
CA LEU A 144 17.27 -2.17 -1.34
C LEU A 144 16.25 -2.52 -0.25
N ASP A 145 16.68 -2.57 0.98
CA ASP A 145 15.81 -2.81 2.14
C ASP A 145 15.45 -1.52 2.87
N ILE A 146 14.27 -1.50 3.48
CA ILE A 146 13.76 -0.40 4.30
C ILE A 146 13.05 -0.95 5.53
N ARG A 147 12.90 -0.13 6.57
CA ARG A 147 12.16 -0.52 7.79
C ARG A 147 10.68 -0.63 7.55
N GLY A 148 10.07 -1.66 8.16
CA GLY A 148 8.65 -1.70 8.45
C GLY A 148 8.35 -1.34 9.92
N ASN A 149 7.09 -1.46 10.30
CA ASN A 149 6.70 -1.19 11.68
C ASN A 149 7.23 -2.24 12.67
N HIS A 150 7.34 -3.50 12.26
CA HIS A 150 7.92 -4.55 13.11
C HIS A 150 9.42 -4.33 13.33
N ASP A 151 10.14 -3.90 12.32
CA ASP A 151 11.57 -3.60 12.38
C ASP A 151 11.90 -2.43 13.31
N ASN A 152 10.88 -1.65 13.70
CA ASN A 152 11.00 -0.48 14.53
C ASN A 152 10.32 -0.60 15.92
N PHE A 153 9.70 -1.73 16.24
CA PHE A 153 9.12 -1.92 17.57
C PHE A 153 10.16 -1.79 18.69
N ASN A 154 9.86 -0.99 19.70
CA ASN A 154 10.71 -0.81 20.89
C ASN A 154 12.10 -0.21 20.60
N VAL A 155 12.33 0.40 19.45
CA VAL A 155 13.58 1.10 19.14
C VAL A 155 13.55 2.48 19.79
N PRO A 156 14.40 2.75 20.80
CA PRO A 156 14.31 4.00 21.58
C PRO A 156 14.76 5.23 20.79
N ALA A 157 15.67 5.05 19.85
CA ALA A 157 16.07 6.04 18.87
C ALA A 157 16.82 5.38 17.71
N LEU A 158 16.71 5.96 16.53
CA LEU A 158 17.42 5.48 15.35
C LEU A 158 18.94 5.62 15.52
N GLN A 159 19.71 4.76 14.85
CA GLN A 159 21.18 4.68 14.90
C GLN A 159 21.74 4.39 16.31
N THR A 160 20.92 3.98 17.24
CA THR A 160 21.39 3.49 18.54
C THR A 160 21.79 2.01 18.44
N ARG A 161 22.47 1.51 19.49
CA ARG A 161 22.83 0.08 19.60
C ARG A 161 21.59 -0.85 19.55
N GLN A 162 20.42 -0.35 19.92
CA GLN A 162 19.16 -1.09 19.92
C GLN A 162 18.43 -1.04 18.55
N ASP A 163 18.88 -0.21 17.64
CA ASP A 163 18.42 -0.17 16.25
C ASP A 163 19.13 -1.27 15.44
N LEU A 164 18.59 -2.49 15.51
CA LEU A 164 19.17 -3.65 14.86
C LEU A 164 19.11 -3.58 13.33
N PHE A 165 18.14 -2.85 12.77
CA PHE A 165 18.09 -2.57 11.33
C PHE A 165 19.41 -1.94 10.85
N THR A 166 19.89 -0.92 11.56
CA THR A 166 21.16 -0.26 11.23
C THR A 166 22.33 -1.24 11.18
N ASN A 167 22.34 -2.27 12.03
CA ASN A 167 23.46 -3.19 12.14
C ASN A 167 23.40 -4.36 11.15
N PHE A 168 22.22 -4.85 10.81
CA PHE A 168 22.01 -6.12 10.12
C PHE A 168 21.41 -5.98 8.71
N SER A 169 20.75 -4.87 8.38
CA SER A 169 20.23 -4.64 7.02
C SER A 169 21.34 -4.19 6.05
N VAL A 170 21.02 -4.19 4.76
CA VAL A 170 21.95 -3.76 3.70
C VAL A 170 22.09 -2.24 3.68
N GLN A 171 20.97 -1.52 3.76
CA GLN A 171 20.95 -0.07 3.61
C GLN A 171 21.06 0.69 4.94
N GLY A 172 20.74 0.06 6.08
CA GLY A 172 20.71 0.72 7.38
C GLY A 172 22.05 1.30 7.84
N ARG A 173 23.18 0.71 7.43
CA ARG A 173 24.52 1.26 7.71
C ARG A 173 24.85 2.48 6.85
N ARG A 174 24.21 2.63 5.69
CA ARG A 174 24.50 3.69 4.72
C ARG A 174 23.56 4.88 4.87
N HIS A 175 22.34 4.59 5.32
CA HIS A 175 21.24 5.55 5.37
C HIS A 175 20.51 5.46 6.70
N THR A 176 20.32 6.58 7.36
CA THR A 176 19.57 6.63 8.63
C THR A 176 18.11 6.31 8.43
N ARG A 177 17.52 6.86 7.35
CA ARG A 177 16.10 6.73 6.99
C ARG A 177 15.93 6.61 5.47
N SER A 178 15.14 7.51 4.89
CA SER A 178 14.89 7.53 3.45
C SER A 178 16.15 7.74 2.62
N TYR A 179 16.19 7.13 1.46
CA TYR A 179 17.34 7.21 0.54
C TYR A 179 16.90 7.04 -0.92
N MET A 180 17.81 7.28 -1.85
CA MET A 180 17.61 6.95 -3.24
C MET A 180 18.75 6.11 -3.80
N GLN A 181 18.43 5.26 -4.76
CA GLN A 181 19.37 4.51 -5.58
C GLN A 181 19.03 4.69 -7.05
N GLN A 182 20.02 5.06 -7.85
CA GLN A 182 19.87 5.13 -9.31
C GLN A 182 20.61 3.96 -9.96
N ILE A 183 19.98 3.37 -10.98
CA ILE A 183 20.52 2.31 -11.82
C ILE A 183 20.54 2.81 -13.25
N VAL A 184 21.63 2.60 -13.96
CA VAL A 184 21.76 2.89 -15.38
C VAL A 184 21.74 1.58 -16.14
N LYS A 185 20.81 1.43 -17.07
CA LYS A 185 20.72 0.23 -17.94
C LYS A 185 20.22 0.63 -19.33
N GLY A 186 20.91 0.18 -20.37
CA GLY A 186 20.52 0.47 -21.75
C GLY A 186 20.52 1.97 -22.10
N GLY A 187 21.34 2.78 -21.41
CA GLY A 187 21.38 4.24 -21.59
C GLY A 187 20.29 5.00 -20.81
N GLU A 188 19.35 4.32 -20.19
CA GLU A 188 18.29 4.90 -19.37
C GLU A 188 18.63 4.86 -17.87
N ARG A 189 18.09 5.83 -17.13
CA ARG A 189 18.29 5.99 -15.68
C ARG A 189 17.00 5.71 -14.93
N TYR A 190 17.05 4.72 -14.08
CA TYR A 190 15.95 4.25 -13.23
C TYR A 190 16.27 4.61 -11.79
N THR A 191 15.43 5.39 -11.14
CA THR A 191 15.63 5.79 -9.75
C THR A 191 14.61 5.13 -8.85
N PHE A 192 15.09 4.60 -7.72
CA PHE A 192 14.30 4.04 -6.65
C PHE A 192 14.45 4.95 -5.42
N ILE A 193 13.33 5.50 -4.91
CA ILE A 193 13.31 6.33 -3.71
C ILE A 193 12.62 5.56 -2.60
N ALA A 194 13.37 5.25 -1.56
CA ALA A 194 12.91 4.55 -0.37
C ALA A 194 12.35 5.54 0.65
N VAL A 195 11.14 5.32 1.12
CA VAL A 195 10.43 6.17 2.09
C VAL A 195 10.36 5.48 3.44
N ASP A 196 11.14 5.94 4.42
CA ASP A 196 11.07 5.50 5.80
C ASP A 196 10.13 6.40 6.60
N ALA A 197 8.89 5.96 6.79
CA ALA A 197 7.90 6.63 7.61
C ALA A 197 7.81 6.06 9.03
N SER A 198 8.79 5.29 9.48
CA SER A 198 8.82 4.74 10.83
C SER A 198 8.82 5.84 11.90
N LEU A 199 8.14 5.59 13.00
CA LEU A 199 8.10 6.51 14.15
C LEU A 199 9.45 6.50 14.87
N ASP A 200 9.90 7.65 15.34
CA ASP A 200 11.10 7.80 16.16
C ASP A 200 10.76 8.64 17.41
N PRO A 201 10.78 8.06 18.62
CA PRO A 201 11.07 6.67 18.96
C PRO A 201 10.05 5.66 18.45
N GLY A 202 10.49 4.40 18.24
CA GLY A 202 9.64 3.29 17.82
C GLY A 202 8.76 2.78 18.96
N PRO A 203 7.42 2.92 18.88
CA PRO A 203 6.51 2.53 19.94
C PRO A 203 6.37 1.01 20.03
N LYS A 204 5.80 0.56 21.15
CA LYS A 204 5.42 -0.84 21.34
C LYS A 204 4.20 -1.19 20.50
N ARG A 205 4.05 -2.47 20.14
CA ARG A 205 2.81 -2.99 19.59
C ARG A 205 1.62 -2.72 20.52
N PRO A 206 0.44 -2.31 20.02
CA PRO A 206 0.04 -2.15 18.61
C PRO A 206 0.18 -0.71 18.07
N PHE A 207 0.88 0.18 18.75
CA PHE A 207 0.88 1.63 18.50
C PHE A 207 1.75 2.08 17.31
N ASN A 208 2.20 1.16 16.48
CA ASN A 208 3.05 1.42 15.31
C ASN A 208 2.38 1.04 13.98
N PHE A 209 1.05 1.18 13.93
CA PHE A 209 0.28 0.85 12.72
C PHE A 209 0.33 1.97 11.66
N VAL A 210 0.52 3.21 12.07
CA VAL A 210 0.58 4.38 11.20
C VAL A 210 1.99 4.93 11.20
N GLY A 211 2.53 5.19 10.02
CA GLY A 211 3.81 5.85 9.85
C GLY A 211 3.69 7.37 9.93
N MET A 212 4.79 8.06 10.15
CA MET A 212 4.85 9.53 10.16
C MET A 212 6.15 10.05 9.56
N LEU A 213 6.03 11.01 8.67
CA LEU A 213 7.17 11.77 8.15
C LEU A 213 7.28 13.09 8.93
N SER A 214 8.38 13.27 9.65
CA SER A 214 8.70 14.57 10.25
C SER A 214 8.93 15.64 9.17
N LEU A 215 8.92 16.90 9.55
CA LEU A 215 9.24 18.00 8.62
C LEU A 215 10.63 17.84 7.99
N ASN A 216 11.61 17.41 8.77
CA ASN A 216 12.97 17.18 8.30
C ASN A 216 13.03 16.03 7.30
N GLU A 217 12.32 14.92 7.56
CA GLU A 217 12.27 13.77 6.67
C GLU A 217 11.51 14.10 5.37
N THR A 218 10.45 14.88 5.48
CA THR A 218 9.72 15.40 4.32
C THR A 218 10.63 16.26 3.44
N GLN A 219 11.40 17.18 4.04
CA GLN A 219 12.37 18.00 3.30
C GLN A 219 13.48 17.14 2.69
N HIS A 220 13.93 16.11 3.39
CA HIS A 220 14.90 15.16 2.87
C HIS A 220 14.38 14.43 1.63
N LEU A 221 13.14 13.93 1.66
CA LEU A 221 12.50 13.31 0.50
C LEU A 221 12.37 14.26 -0.70
N ILE A 222 12.02 15.53 -0.45
CA ILE A 222 12.02 16.57 -1.51
C ILE A 222 13.41 16.70 -2.12
N ASN A 223 14.46 16.78 -1.29
CA ASN A 223 15.83 16.90 -1.77
C ASN A 223 16.28 15.67 -2.58
N LEU A 224 15.87 14.46 -2.17
CA LEU A 224 16.14 13.23 -2.93
C LEU A 224 15.45 13.25 -4.29
N ALA A 225 14.18 13.67 -4.36
CA ALA A 225 13.44 13.78 -5.60
C ALA A 225 14.04 14.82 -6.55
N GLU A 226 14.39 16.00 -6.04
CA GLU A 226 15.07 17.03 -6.85
C GLU A 226 16.46 16.57 -7.34
N ARG A 227 17.21 15.87 -6.50
CA ARG A 227 18.47 15.26 -6.89
C ARG A 227 18.29 14.22 -7.99
N SER A 228 17.23 13.40 -7.92
CA SER A 228 16.87 12.44 -8.95
C SER A 228 16.69 13.14 -10.31
N ARG A 229 15.97 14.28 -10.33
CA ARG A 229 15.76 15.09 -11.54
C ARG A 229 17.05 15.71 -12.07
N GLN A 230 17.92 16.21 -11.19
CA GLN A 230 19.23 16.75 -11.56
C GLN A 230 20.15 15.69 -12.19
N LEU A 231 19.93 14.42 -11.87
CA LEU A 231 20.64 13.28 -12.45
C LEU A 231 19.96 12.75 -13.73
N ASP A 232 19.08 13.52 -14.36
CA ASP A 232 18.35 13.20 -15.59
C ASP A 232 17.67 11.82 -15.56
N THR A 233 16.98 11.52 -14.46
CA THR A 233 16.22 10.28 -14.33
C THR A 233 15.11 10.20 -15.38
N ASN A 234 14.99 9.03 -16.03
CA ASN A 234 13.92 8.75 -16.97
C ASN A 234 12.67 8.23 -16.24
N TYR A 235 12.86 7.30 -15.31
CA TYR A 235 11.78 6.61 -14.62
C TYR A 235 12.07 6.51 -13.12
N THR A 236 11.05 6.78 -12.29
CA THR A 236 11.19 6.71 -10.84
C THR A 236 10.11 5.82 -10.24
N ILE A 237 10.52 4.94 -9.32
CA ILE A 237 9.68 4.17 -8.42
C ILE A 237 9.94 4.65 -7.00
N TRP A 238 8.89 5.02 -6.30
CA TRP A 238 8.96 5.23 -4.86
C TRP A 238 8.51 3.94 -4.17
N PHE A 239 9.12 3.60 -3.07
CA PHE A 239 8.73 2.44 -2.28
C PHE A 239 8.93 2.70 -0.79
N GLY A 240 8.14 2.03 0.02
CA GLY A 240 8.21 2.09 1.48
C GLY A 240 7.41 0.95 2.07
N HIS A 241 7.36 0.85 3.39
CA HIS A 241 6.56 -0.19 4.02
C HIS A 241 5.08 0.18 4.06
N TYR A 242 4.78 1.36 4.59
CA TYR A 242 3.40 1.81 4.77
C TYR A 242 2.78 2.27 3.44
N PRO A 243 1.53 1.88 3.12
CA PRO A 243 0.73 2.56 2.10
C PRO A 243 0.60 4.05 2.37
N THR A 244 0.45 4.87 1.32
CA THR A 244 0.36 6.33 1.49
C THR A 244 -0.80 6.76 2.36
N SER A 245 -1.88 5.98 2.41
CA SER A 245 -3.04 6.17 3.28
C SER A 245 -2.73 6.04 4.77
N CYS A 246 -1.64 5.34 5.13
CA CYS A 246 -1.17 5.13 6.50
C CYS A 246 -0.01 6.05 6.89
N ILE A 247 0.36 7.04 6.08
CA ILE A 247 1.49 7.94 6.37
C ILE A 247 0.98 9.31 6.78
N LEU A 248 1.24 9.70 8.01
CA LEU A 248 1.02 11.06 8.49
C LEU A 248 2.14 11.98 8.00
N THR A 249 1.77 13.14 7.46
CA THR A 249 2.72 14.11 6.91
C THR A 249 2.40 15.51 7.41
N PRO A 250 2.74 15.84 8.66
CA PRO A 250 2.59 17.19 9.18
C PRO A 250 3.29 18.21 8.26
N GLY A 251 2.59 19.25 7.83
CA GLY A 251 3.15 20.31 7.00
C GLY A 251 3.02 20.17 5.48
N LEU A 252 2.58 19.02 4.95
CA LEU A 252 2.31 18.87 3.50
C LEU A 252 0.87 19.25 3.08
N GLY A 253 0.02 19.65 4.02
CA GLY A 253 -1.37 20.01 3.75
C GLY A 253 -2.25 18.81 3.34
N THR A 254 -3.35 19.09 2.65
CA THR A 254 -4.27 18.06 2.14
C THR A 254 -3.60 17.22 1.06
N GLY A 255 -3.73 15.89 1.13
CA GLY A 255 -3.11 14.95 0.19
C GLY A 255 -1.72 14.42 0.63
N GLY A 256 -1.06 15.07 1.58
CA GLY A 256 0.14 14.55 2.22
C GLY A 256 1.23 14.10 1.26
N ILE A 257 1.79 12.91 1.50
CA ILE A 257 2.87 12.34 0.68
C ILE A 257 2.42 12.08 -0.77
N ARG A 258 1.13 11.82 -1.04
CA ARG A 258 0.62 11.63 -2.41
C ARG A 258 0.84 12.87 -3.25
N ASN A 259 0.53 14.05 -2.70
CA ASN A 259 0.79 15.32 -3.37
C ASN A 259 2.28 15.56 -3.61
N LEU A 260 3.15 15.12 -2.69
CA LEU A 260 4.59 15.21 -2.90
C LEU A 260 5.03 14.33 -4.06
N ILE A 261 4.63 13.06 -4.08
CA ILE A 261 4.96 12.10 -5.14
C ILE A 261 4.43 12.58 -6.50
N GLY A 262 3.19 13.05 -6.55
CA GLY A 262 2.54 13.47 -7.79
C GLY A 262 3.11 14.74 -8.45
N ARG A 263 3.94 15.53 -7.73
CA ARG A 263 4.66 16.68 -8.31
C ARG A 263 5.69 16.27 -9.36
N TYR A 264 6.17 15.04 -9.30
CA TYR A 264 7.26 14.55 -10.13
C TYR A 264 6.69 13.68 -11.24
N ARG A 265 6.77 14.17 -12.48
CA ARG A 265 6.19 13.50 -13.66
C ARG A 265 6.86 12.14 -13.94
N GLU A 266 8.13 12.01 -13.61
CA GLU A 266 8.92 10.80 -13.78
C GLU A 266 8.56 9.66 -12.81
N VAL A 267 7.66 9.87 -11.84
CA VAL A 267 7.23 8.84 -10.88
C VAL A 267 6.08 8.02 -11.46
N TYR A 268 6.27 6.72 -11.60
CA TYR A 268 5.29 5.79 -12.15
C TYR A 268 4.47 5.08 -11.08
N ALA A 269 5.13 4.67 -10.00
CA ALA A 269 4.45 3.94 -8.94
C ALA A 269 5.03 4.21 -7.55
N TYR A 270 4.18 4.00 -6.54
CA TYR A 270 4.54 3.80 -5.14
C TYR A 270 4.25 2.35 -4.77
N LEU A 271 5.26 1.63 -4.27
CA LEU A 271 5.20 0.22 -3.90
C LEU A 271 5.27 0.05 -2.40
N SER A 272 4.33 -0.69 -1.81
CA SER A 272 4.25 -0.87 -0.36
C SER A 272 3.92 -2.31 0.04
N GLY A 273 3.87 -2.58 1.34
CA GLY A 273 3.36 -3.76 2.02
C GLY A 273 2.39 -3.37 3.13
N HIS A 274 2.53 -3.97 4.32
CA HIS A 274 1.89 -3.61 5.58
C HIS A 274 0.50 -4.17 5.83
N PHE A 275 -0.46 -4.02 4.92
CA PHE A 275 -1.84 -4.46 5.18
C PHE A 275 -2.07 -5.97 4.99
N HIS A 276 -1.13 -6.68 4.37
CA HIS A 276 -1.23 -8.13 4.14
C HIS A 276 -2.55 -8.52 3.46
N THR A 277 -2.97 -7.74 2.46
CA THR A 277 -4.27 -7.91 1.78
C THR A 277 -5.49 -7.88 2.72
N LEU A 278 -5.37 -7.28 3.92
CA LEU A 278 -6.37 -7.31 5.01
C LEU A 278 -6.85 -8.73 5.31
N GLY A 279 -5.91 -9.67 5.45
CA GLY A 279 -6.22 -11.08 5.70
C GLY A 279 -6.95 -11.77 4.55
N GLY A 280 -6.79 -11.29 3.32
CA GLY A 280 -7.43 -11.80 2.10
C GLY A 280 -8.74 -11.11 1.73
N ALA A 281 -9.22 -10.15 2.53
CA ALA A 281 -10.45 -9.41 2.23
C ALA A 281 -10.32 -8.53 0.96
N VAL A 282 -9.10 -8.07 0.65
CA VAL A 282 -8.76 -7.29 -0.55
C VAL A 282 -7.57 -7.93 -1.25
N PRO A 283 -7.79 -8.97 -2.08
CA PRO A 283 -6.70 -9.76 -2.66
C PRO A 283 -5.77 -9.00 -3.60
N ARG A 284 -6.24 -7.89 -4.18
CA ARG A 284 -5.50 -7.01 -5.08
C ARG A 284 -5.62 -5.59 -4.58
N MET A 285 -4.64 -5.12 -3.81
CA MET A 285 -4.58 -3.76 -3.32
C MET A 285 -3.81 -2.87 -4.29
N TYR A 286 -4.47 -2.50 -5.37
CA TYR A 286 -3.92 -1.64 -6.41
C TYR A 286 -4.88 -0.48 -6.69
N THR A 287 -4.33 0.69 -6.90
CA THR A 287 -5.09 1.85 -7.36
C THR A 287 -4.23 2.79 -8.22
N LEU A 288 -4.88 3.61 -9.03
CA LEU A 288 -4.28 4.79 -9.62
C LEU A 288 -4.66 5.97 -8.73
N GLN A 289 -3.68 6.61 -8.14
CA GLN A 289 -3.89 7.80 -7.30
C GLN A 289 -4.26 9.00 -8.17
N ASP A 290 -5.07 9.91 -7.62
CA ASP A 290 -5.53 11.12 -8.32
C ASP A 290 -4.36 12.03 -8.75
N GLU A 291 -3.22 11.88 -8.09
CA GLU A 291 -1.97 12.58 -8.38
C GLU A 291 -1.20 11.94 -9.57
N GLY A 292 -1.73 10.92 -10.20
CA GLY A 292 -1.23 10.35 -11.46
C GLY A 292 -0.08 9.36 -11.32
N PHE A 293 -0.08 8.51 -10.30
CA PHE A 293 0.84 7.37 -10.16
C PHE A 293 0.10 6.13 -9.64
N LEU A 294 0.59 4.94 -9.96
CA LEU A 294 0.06 3.69 -9.41
C LEU A 294 0.50 3.52 -7.96
N GLU A 295 -0.42 3.16 -7.08
CA GLU A 295 -0.10 2.67 -5.74
C GLU A 295 -0.43 1.19 -5.67
N LEU A 296 0.58 0.39 -5.32
CA LEU A 296 0.55 -1.05 -5.43
C LEU A 296 1.08 -1.69 -4.13
N GLU A 297 0.18 -2.13 -3.27
CA GLU A 297 0.56 -2.94 -2.13
C GLU A 297 0.81 -4.38 -2.56
N LEU A 298 1.89 -4.97 -2.06
CA LEU A 298 2.22 -6.37 -2.28
C LEU A 298 1.61 -7.23 -1.17
N GLY A 299 1.03 -8.37 -1.53
CA GLY A 299 0.67 -9.41 -0.56
C GLY A 299 1.91 -9.95 0.15
N ASP A 300 1.74 -10.37 1.41
CA ASP A 300 2.84 -10.71 2.30
C ASP A 300 3.65 -11.95 1.87
N TRP A 301 4.95 -11.93 2.19
CA TRP A 301 5.79 -13.13 2.16
C TRP A 301 5.47 -14.06 3.35
N MET A 302 5.14 -13.51 4.49
CA MET A 302 4.96 -14.21 5.75
C MET A 302 4.04 -15.44 5.66
N ARG A 303 2.89 -15.33 4.95
CA ARG A 303 1.89 -16.42 4.81
C ARG A 303 1.76 -16.90 3.37
N HIS A 304 1.76 -15.96 2.43
CA HIS A 304 1.41 -16.24 1.04
C HIS A 304 2.64 -16.42 0.15
N ARG A 305 3.85 -16.15 0.65
CA ARG A 305 5.11 -16.25 -0.13
C ARG A 305 5.00 -15.52 -1.47
N ARG A 306 4.44 -14.30 -1.46
CA ARG A 306 4.31 -13.49 -2.67
C ARG A 306 5.50 -12.58 -2.88
N TYR A 307 5.85 -12.41 -4.14
CA TYR A 307 6.76 -11.38 -4.62
C TYR A 307 6.21 -10.76 -5.90
N ARG A 308 6.68 -9.58 -6.25
CA ARG A 308 6.31 -8.85 -7.46
C ARG A 308 7.48 -8.82 -8.42
N LEU A 309 7.21 -9.10 -9.70
CA LEU A 309 8.07 -8.76 -10.82
C LEU A 309 7.54 -7.48 -11.46
N GLY A 310 8.34 -6.41 -11.45
CA GLY A 310 8.08 -5.16 -12.14
C GLY A 310 9.06 -4.97 -13.30
N ALA A 311 8.60 -4.35 -14.37
CA ALA A 311 9.45 -4.04 -15.52
C ALA A 311 9.11 -2.70 -16.15
N PHE A 312 10.13 -2.03 -16.65
CA PHE A 312 10.01 -0.94 -17.61
C PHE A 312 10.41 -1.45 -18.99
N ASP A 313 9.57 -1.20 -19.97
CA ASP A 313 9.78 -1.58 -21.36
C ASP A 313 9.40 -0.38 -22.25
N HIS A 314 10.38 0.27 -22.86
CA HIS A 314 10.19 1.47 -23.70
C HIS A 314 9.28 2.53 -23.02
N GLY A 315 9.50 2.78 -21.73
CA GLY A 315 8.76 3.78 -20.96
C GLY A 315 7.40 3.34 -20.41
N HIS A 316 6.99 2.10 -20.61
CA HIS A 316 5.79 1.52 -20.01
C HIS A 316 6.15 0.69 -18.80
N PHE A 317 5.47 0.94 -17.69
CA PHE A 317 5.64 0.17 -16.46
C PHE A 317 4.59 -0.93 -16.38
N SER A 318 5.04 -2.17 -16.26
CA SER A 318 4.19 -3.36 -16.09
C SER A 318 4.65 -4.18 -14.89
N PHE A 319 3.73 -4.95 -14.28
CA PHE A 319 4.08 -5.81 -13.16
C PHE A 319 3.16 -7.04 -13.08
N VAL A 320 3.63 -8.03 -12.33
CA VAL A 320 2.84 -9.22 -11.95
C VAL A 320 3.23 -9.66 -10.54
N ASP A 321 2.24 -10.02 -9.72
CA ASP A 321 2.44 -10.61 -8.41
C ASP A 321 2.40 -12.14 -8.53
N VAL A 322 3.41 -12.79 -7.99
CA VAL A 322 3.71 -14.22 -8.18
C VAL A 322 3.85 -14.90 -6.83
N HIS A 323 3.33 -16.13 -6.71
CA HIS A 323 3.65 -16.98 -5.57
C HIS A 323 5.04 -17.61 -5.76
N HIS A 324 5.79 -17.70 -4.66
CA HIS A 324 7.07 -18.38 -4.66
C HIS A 324 6.94 -19.80 -5.22
N ASN A 325 7.93 -20.22 -6.00
CA ASN A 325 7.94 -21.51 -6.72
C ASN A 325 6.84 -21.72 -7.77
N GLN A 326 6.10 -20.70 -8.15
CA GLN A 326 5.14 -20.76 -9.25
C GLN A 326 5.82 -20.40 -10.58
N TRP A 327 6.11 -21.41 -11.38
CA TRP A 327 6.75 -21.29 -12.69
C TRP A 327 5.87 -21.82 -13.81
N PRO A 328 6.01 -21.34 -15.06
CA PRO A 328 6.77 -20.16 -15.50
C PRO A 328 6.20 -18.84 -14.96
N VAL A 329 7.07 -17.84 -14.76
CA VAL A 329 6.66 -16.45 -14.50
C VAL A 329 6.56 -15.73 -15.84
N VAL A 330 5.41 -15.12 -16.10
CA VAL A 330 5.14 -14.43 -17.36
C VAL A 330 4.63 -13.02 -17.08
N LEU A 331 5.25 -12.04 -17.70
CA LEU A 331 4.83 -10.64 -17.66
C LEU A 331 4.66 -10.11 -19.08
N VAL A 332 3.46 -9.67 -19.42
CA VAL A 332 3.19 -8.97 -20.69
C VAL A 332 3.60 -7.51 -20.51
N THR A 333 4.53 -7.04 -21.33
CA THR A 333 4.99 -5.65 -21.30
C THR A 333 4.36 -4.80 -22.41
N ASN A 334 4.05 -5.42 -23.57
CA ASN A 334 3.31 -4.77 -24.65
C ASN A 334 2.34 -5.77 -25.33
N PRO A 335 1.04 -5.45 -25.53
CA PRO A 335 0.37 -4.24 -25.02
C PRO A 335 0.21 -4.28 -23.50
N LYS A 336 0.28 -3.12 -22.88
CA LYS A 336 0.13 -2.98 -21.43
C LYS A 336 -1.30 -3.27 -20.98
N ASP A 337 -1.46 -3.83 -19.79
CA ASP A 337 -2.76 -4.05 -19.15
C ASP A 337 -3.53 -2.73 -19.02
N ALA A 338 -4.78 -2.72 -19.51
CA ALA A 338 -5.65 -1.55 -19.53
C ALA A 338 -5.95 -0.98 -18.14
N LEU A 339 -5.97 -1.83 -17.09
CA LEU A 339 -6.21 -1.41 -15.73
C LEU A 339 -5.07 -0.54 -15.19
N PHE A 340 -3.83 -0.83 -15.59
CA PHE A 340 -2.62 -0.20 -15.01
C PHE A 340 -2.02 0.90 -15.88
N GLN A 341 -2.69 1.33 -16.91
CA GLN A 341 -2.24 2.46 -17.72
C GLN A 341 -2.22 3.76 -16.90
N ILE A 342 -1.15 4.55 -17.04
CA ILE A 342 -0.96 5.80 -16.31
C ILE A 342 -1.15 6.98 -17.29
N PRO A 343 -2.30 7.64 -17.27
CA PRO A 343 -2.59 8.72 -18.20
C PRO A 343 -1.58 9.88 -18.06
N GLY A 344 -1.20 10.45 -19.19
CA GLY A 344 -0.27 11.57 -19.25
C GLY A 344 1.20 11.21 -19.03
N LYS A 345 1.53 9.97 -18.66
CA LYS A 345 2.92 9.49 -18.49
C LYS A 345 3.31 8.44 -19.53
N GLU A 346 2.40 7.57 -19.90
CA GLU A 346 2.62 6.49 -20.84
C GLU A 346 1.95 6.81 -22.19
N SER A 347 2.66 6.53 -23.26
CA SER A 347 2.21 6.87 -24.60
C SER A 347 1.38 5.76 -25.23
N PHE A 348 0.08 5.99 -25.40
CA PHE A 348 -0.77 5.11 -26.25
C PHE A 348 -0.26 5.09 -27.69
N GLU A 349 0.27 6.19 -28.17
CA GLU A 349 0.80 6.30 -29.52
C GLU A 349 1.96 5.32 -29.75
N ALA A 350 2.85 5.16 -28.75
CA ALA A 350 3.93 4.18 -28.84
C ALA A 350 3.40 2.73 -28.96
N MET A 351 2.34 2.39 -28.23
CA MET A 351 1.68 1.08 -28.35
C MET A 351 0.96 0.92 -29.69
N MET A 352 0.29 1.97 -30.20
CA MET A 352 -0.39 1.96 -31.51
C MET A 352 0.59 1.81 -32.70
N HIS A 353 1.84 2.21 -32.54
CA HIS A 353 2.89 2.08 -33.55
C HIS A 353 3.85 0.92 -33.26
N SER A 354 3.57 0.12 -32.23
CA SER A 354 4.40 -1.04 -31.91
C SER A 354 4.25 -2.13 -32.97
N SER A 355 5.35 -2.81 -33.26
CA SER A 355 5.37 -3.91 -34.25
C SER A 355 5.20 -5.29 -33.61
N HIS A 356 5.40 -5.41 -32.29
CA HIS A 356 5.40 -6.70 -31.61
C HIS A 356 4.64 -6.66 -30.28
N ILE A 357 3.93 -7.74 -29.98
CA ILE A 357 3.55 -8.13 -28.61
C ILE A 357 4.84 -8.57 -27.93
N ARG A 358 5.05 -8.17 -26.66
CA ARG A 358 6.29 -8.42 -25.93
C ARG A 358 5.99 -9.05 -24.58
N LEU A 359 6.72 -10.11 -24.26
CA LEU A 359 6.54 -10.93 -23.06
C LEU A 359 7.90 -11.16 -22.40
N LEU A 360 7.99 -10.95 -21.09
CA LEU A 360 9.05 -11.50 -20.28
C LEU A 360 8.62 -12.84 -19.70
N VAL A 361 9.41 -13.88 -19.96
CA VAL A 361 9.14 -15.25 -19.52
C VAL A 361 10.36 -15.81 -18.82
N PHE A 362 10.14 -16.27 -17.59
CA PHE A 362 11.20 -16.87 -16.75
C PHE A 362 10.77 -18.27 -16.32
N SER A 363 11.65 -19.22 -16.43
CA SER A 363 11.48 -20.58 -15.88
C SER A 363 12.82 -21.20 -15.53
N PRO A 364 12.88 -22.09 -14.51
CA PRO A 364 14.10 -22.86 -14.23
C PRO A 364 14.43 -23.89 -15.33
N ALA A 365 13.45 -24.27 -16.15
CA ALA A 365 13.66 -25.14 -17.31
C ALA A 365 13.51 -24.36 -18.62
N LYS A 366 13.93 -24.98 -19.73
CA LYS A 366 13.81 -24.40 -21.07
C LYS A 366 12.33 -24.26 -21.44
N ILE A 367 11.93 -23.12 -21.99
CA ILE A 367 10.59 -22.92 -22.56
C ILE A 367 10.49 -23.71 -23.86
N THR A 368 9.55 -24.63 -23.92
CA THR A 368 9.26 -25.48 -25.07
C THR A 368 8.14 -24.91 -25.94
N GLU A 369 7.15 -24.26 -25.32
CA GLU A 369 6.04 -23.64 -26.02
C GLU A 369 5.74 -22.26 -25.42
N CYS A 370 5.56 -21.26 -26.26
CA CYS A 370 5.09 -19.94 -25.89
C CYS A 370 4.19 -19.43 -27.00
N GLN A 371 2.92 -19.23 -26.67
CA GLN A 371 1.90 -18.85 -27.65
C GLN A 371 1.06 -17.68 -27.14
N VAL A 372 0.58 -16.85 -28.04
CA VAL A 372 -0.38 -15.78 -27.76
C VAL A 372 -1.59 -15.88 -28.66
N LYS A 373 -2.73 -15.42 -28.12
CA LYS A 373 -3.98 -15.30 -28.85
C LYS A 373 -4.64 -13.98 -28.51
N LEU A 374 -5.10 -13.25 -29.51
CA LEU A 374 -5.86 -12.01 -29.36
C LEU A 374 -7.34 -12.29 -29.62
N ASP A 375 -8.19 -11.88 -28.68
CA ASP A 375 -9.65 -12.08 -28.70
C ASP A 375 -10.05 -13.53 -29.08
N ALA A 376 -10.87 -13.70 -30.10
CA ALA A 376 -11.29 -15.00 -30.63
C ALA A 376 -10.37 -15.52 -31.76
N GLY A 377 -9.21 -14.88 -32.01
CA GLY A 377 -8.27 -15.28 -33.05
C GLY A 377 -7.61 -16.64 -32.82
N SER A 378 -6.67 -17.01 -33.66
CA SER A 378 -5.87 -18.22 -33.51
C SER A 378 -4.68 -18.02 -32.61
N TRP A 379 -4.17 -19.10 -32.03
CA TRP A 379 -2.89 -19.11 -31.32
C TRP A 379 -1.73 -18.88 -32.30
N ARG A 380 -0.74 -18.08 -31.87
CA ARG A 380 0.46 -17.78 -32.66
C ARG A 380 1.67 -18.00 -31.79
N ASP A 381 2.70 -18.64 -32.35
CA ASP A 381 3.94 -18.94 -31.65
C ASP A 381 4.76 -17.67 -31.40
N CYS A 382 5.38 -17.61 -30.25
CA CYS A 382 6.31 -16.55 -29.89
C CYS A 382 7.72 -16.84 -30.41
N LYS A 383 8.37 -15.84 -30.97
CA LYS A 383 9.80 -15.88 -31.27
C LYS A 383 10.59 -15.48 -30.02
N ARG A 384 11.54 -16.30 -29.61
CA ARG A 384 12.49 -15.96 -28.53
C ARG A 384 13.57 -15.05 -29.08
N VAL A 385 13.75 -13.87 -28.51
CA VAL A 385 14.75 -12.87 -28.92
C VAL A 385 15.95 -12.87 -27.98
N SER A 386 15.72 -12.90 -26.68
CA SER A 386 16.77 -13.05 -25.67
C SER A 386 16.45 -14.21 -24.73
N ARG A 387 17.22 -14.37 -23.67
CA ARG A 387 16.96 -15.41 -22.67
C ARG A 387 15.55 -15.28 -22.08
N GLU A 388 15.08 -14.05 -21.87
CA GLU A 388 13.85 -13.73 -21.14
C GLU A 388 12.76 -13.14 -22.06
N LEU A 389 13.13 -12.53 -23.20
CA LEU A 389 12.21 -11.79 -24.06
C LEU A 389 11.66 -12.68 -25.17
N PHE A 390 10.34 -12.79 -25.22
CA PHE A 390 9.57 -13.44 -26.27
C PHE A 390 8.69 -12.40 -26.97
N VAL A 391 8.59 -12.47 -28.28
CA VAL A 391 7.86 -11.50 -29.08
C VAL A 391 7.00 -12.16 -30.15
N VAL A 392 5.90 -11.50 -30.52
CA VAL A 392 5.03 -11.92 -31.64
C VAL A 392 4.70 -10.69 -32.48
N PRO A 393 4.95 -10.69 -33.80
CA PRO A 393 4.51 -9.62 -34.68
C PRO A 393 2.99 -9.41 -34.57
N TRP A 394 2.53 -8.16 -34.58
CA TRP A 394 1.10 -7.85 -34.54
C TRP A 394 0.79 -6.55 -35.30
N GLU A 395 -0.50 -6.35 -35.59
CA GLU A 395 -1.00 -5.13 -36.22
C GLU A 395 -1.93 -4.38 -35.27
N PRO A 396 -1.44 -3.40 -34.50
CA PRO A 396 -2.23 -2.63 -33.54
C PRO A 396 -3.45 -1.95 -34.17
N ALA A 397 -3.36 -1.64 -35.47
CA ALA A 397 -4.45 -1.01 -36.21
C ALA A 397 -5.79 -1.78 -36.16
N GLN A 398 -5.74 -3.10 -36.00
CA GLN A 398 -6.93 -3.96 -35.89
C GLN A 398 -7.62 -3.83 -34.51
N TYR A 399 -6.92 -3.31 -33.50
CA TYR A 399 -7.35 -3.24 -32.09
C TYR A 399 -7.47 -1.80 -31.58
N LYS A 400 -7.72 -0.83 -32.48
CA LYS A 400 -7.68 0.59 -32.16
C LYS A 400 -8.75 1.05 -31.17
N ARG A 401 -9.89 0.39 -31.07
CA ARG A 401 -11.05 0.86 -30.29
C ARG A 401 -11.53 -0.20 -29.31
N GLY A 402 -11.77 0.23 -28.08
CA GLY A 402 -12.36 -0.59 -27.04
C GLY A 402 -11.36 -1.46 -26.29
N LEU A 403 -11.90 -2.41 -25.54
CA LEU A 403 -11.15 -3.37 -24.75
C LEU A 403 -10.99 -4.68 -25.51
N HIS A 404 -9.77 -5.16 -25.58
CA HIS A 404 -9.40 -6.43 -26.21
C HIS A 404 -8.77 -7.36 -25.19
N LYS A 405 -8.79 -8.65 -25.46
CA LYS A 405 -8.20 -9.70 -24.62
C LYS A 405 -6.96 -10.29 -25.27
N LEU A 406 -5.91 -10.38 -24.47
CA LEU A 406 -4.70 -11.11 -24.81
C LEU A 406 -4.62 -12.35 -23.92
N PHE A 407 -4.50 -13.52 -24.55
CA PHE A 407 -4.22 -14.79 -23.88
C PHE A 407 -2.78 -15.19 -24.18
N VAL A 408 -2.09 -15.65 -23.16
CA VAL A 408 -0.71 -16.15 -23.26
C VAL A 408 -0.67 -17.54 -22.66
N TYR A 409 -0.10 -18.50 -23.41
CA TYR A 409 0.18 -19.84 -22.94
C TYR A 409 1.67 -20.10 -23.00
N VAL A 410 2.24 -20.61 -21.91
CA VAL A 410 3.65 -20.96 -21.82
C VAL A 410 3.78 -22.35 -21.18
N LEU A 411 4.65 -23.18 -21.77
CA LEU A 411 5.01 -24.52 -21.27
C LEU A 411 6.53 -24.62 -21.21
N ASP A 412 7.06 -25.19 -20.15
CA ASP A 412 8.49 -25.50 -20.04
C ASP A 412 8.77 -27.01 -20.17
N ASP A 413 10.04 -27.37 -20.26
CA ASP A 413 10.52 -28.73 -20.50
C ASP A 413 10.26 -29.69 -19.31
N ASP A 414 10.04 -29.14 -18.11
CA ASP A 414 9.61 -29.91 -16.93
C ASP A 414 8.08 -30.14 -16.91
N GLY A 415 7.35 -29.71 -17.92
CA GLY A 415 5.90 -29.85 -18.03
C GLY A 415 5.09 -28.83 -17.21
N ARG A 416 5.73 -27.79 -16.67
CA ARG A 416 5.02 -26.71 -15.97
C ARG A 416 4.43 -25.75 -16.99
N SER A 417 3.16 -25.44 -16.85
CA SER A 417 2.46 -24.53 -17.76
C SER A 417 1.88 -23.32 -17.05
N ARG A 418 1.73 -22.25 -17.80
CA ARG A 418 1.07 -21.02 -17.35
C ARG A 418 0.14 -20.49 -18.44
N MET A 419 -1.12 -20.22 -18.05
CA MET A 419 -2.08 -19.49 -18.87
C MET A 419 -2.34 -18.13 -18.21
N ILE A 420 -2.28 -17.05 -19.01
CA ILE A 420 -2.60 -15.69 -18.58
C ILE A 420 -3.66 -15.12 -19.49
N GLU A 421 -4.62 -14.41 -18.91
CA GLU A 421 -5.56 -13.55 -19.61
C GLU A 421 -5.32 -12.10 -19.13
N GLN A 422 -5.14 -11.18 -20.07
CA GLN A 422 -4.95 -9.76 -19.83
C GLN A 422 -5.85 -8.96 -20.76
N GLN A 423 -6.42 -7.87 -20.25
CA GLN A 423 -7.16 -6.91 -21.08
C GLN A 423 -6.27 -5.74 -21.45
N PHE A 424 -6.36 -5.29 -22.70
CA PHE A 424 -5.64 -4.11 -23.17
C PHE A 424 -6.53 -3.18 -23.96
N THR A 425 -6.10 -1.94 -24.09
CA THR A 425 -6.76 -0.92 -24.93
C THR A 425 -5.71 -0.01 -25.56
N LEU A 426 -6.01 0.49 -26.74
CA LEU A 426 -5.17 1.45 -27.47
C LEU A 426 -5.83 2.83 -27.62
N ASP A 427 -7.08 2.99 -27.17
CA ASP A 427 -7.85 4.24 -27.25
C ASP A 427 -8.06 4.93 -25.87
N GLY A 428 -7.42 4.40 -24.82
CA GLY A 428 -7.57 4.94 -23.47
C GLY A 428 -8.84 4.55 -22.75
N THR A 429 -9.62 3.59 -23.26
CA THR A 429 -10.77 3.02 -22.54
C THR A 429 -10.31 2.44 -21.20
N ARG A 430 -10.86 2.93 -20.09
CA ARG A 430 -10.39 2.61 -18.75
C ARG A 430 -11.18 1.50 -18.10
N LEU A 431 -10.46 0.61 -17.43
CA LEU A 431 -11.01 -0.31 -16.44
C LEU A 431 -11.06 0.37 -15.06
N ARG A 432 -11.93 -0.15 -14.20
CA ARG A 432 -12.07 0.35 -12.82
C ARG A 432 -11.35 -0.56 -11.85
N PHE A 433 -10.56 0.04 -10.96
CA PHE A 433 -9.99 -0.67 -9.83
C PHE A 433 -11.08 -1.14 -8.86
N ASP A 434 -10.74 -2.17 -8.09
CA ASP A 434 -11.62 -2.66 -7.03
C ASP A 434 -11.96 -1.54 -6.05
N PHE A 435 -13.25 -1.43 -5.71
CA PHE A 435 -13.75 -0.40 -4.80
C PHE A 435 -13.10 -0.46 -3.42
N LEU A 436 -12.91 -1.68 -2.87
CA LEU A 436 -12.29 -1.84 -1.56
C LEU A 436 -10.82 -1.45 -1.57
N ALA A 437 -10.08 -1.78 -2.64
CA ALA A 437 -8.69 -1.37 -2.80
C ALA A 437 -8.57 0.17 -2.87
N LYS A 438 -9.44 0.83 -3.64
CA LYS A 438 -9.52 2.29 -3.68
C LYS A 438 -9.83 2.87 -2.30
N LEU A 439 -10.79 2.31 -1.60
CA LEU A 439 -11.17 2.77 -0.25
C LEU A 439 -9.98 2.70 0.71
N VAL A 440 -9.22 1.62 0.68
CA VAL A 440 -8.08 1.43 1.61
C VAL A 440 -6.88 2.29 1.25
N LEU A 441 -6.55 2.41 -0.05
CA LEU A 441 -5.32 3.07 -0.49
C LEU A 441 -5.47 4.58 -0.73
N MET A 442 -6.67 5.07 -1.09
CA MET A 442 -6.88 6.49 -1.43
C MET A 442 -7.33 7.34 -0.25
N TYR A 443 -7.95 6.75 0.78
CA TYR A 443 -8.42 7.50 1.95
C TYR A 443 -7.44 7.41 3.11
N ASP A 444 -7.17 8.57 3.73
CA ASP A 444 -6.30 8.62 4.91
C ASP A 444 -6.91 7.82 6.06
N THR A 445 -6.28 6.73 6.40
CA THR A 445 -6.71 5.80 7.47
C THR A 445 -6.97 6.55 8.79
N ASN A 446 -6.12 7.53 9.09
CA ASN A 446 -6.27 8.36 10.29
C ASN A 446 -7.57 9.19 10.28
N LYS A 447 -7.91 9.83 9.13
CA LYS A 447 -9.17 10.57 9.00
C LYS A 447 -10.39 9.66 9.10
N VAL A 448 -10.30 8.45 8.57
CA VAL A 448 -11.37 7.44 8.69
C VAL A 448 -11.59 7.08 10.16
N PHE A 449 -10.53 6.79 10.91
CA PHE A 449 -10.65 6.49 12.34
C PHE A 449 -11.13 7.68 13.17
N GLN A 450 -10.64 8.89 12.89
CA GLN A 450 -11.13 10.11 13.56
C GLN A 450 -12.62 10.35 13.29
N THR A 451 -13.06 10.18 12.05
CA THR A 451 -14.48 10.33 11.68
C THR A 451 -15.32 9.28 12.36
N PHE A 452 -14.90 8.02 12.35
CA PHE A 452 -15.57 6.92 13.03
C PHE A 452 -15.72 7.20 14.54
N PHE A 453 -14.63 7.59 15.19
CA PHE A 453 -14.63 7.93 16.61
C PHE A 453 -15.57 9.10 16.92
N SER A 454 -15.50 10.19 16.13
CA SER A 454 -16.36 11.36 16.29
C SER A 454 -17.84 11.01 16.11
N VAL A 455 -18.19 10.23 15.08
CA VAL A 455 -19.57 9.78 14.85
C VAL A 455 -20.03 8.89 16.00
N ALA A 456 -19.19 7.96 16.46
CA ALA A 456 -19.52 7.10 17.60
C ALA A 456 -19.79 7.92 18.87
N LEU A 457 -18.97 8.93 19.16
CA LEU A 457 -19.20 9.85 20.28
C LEU A 457 -20.50 10.63 20.14
N ILE A 458 -20.80 11.18 18.96
CA ILE A 458 -22.03 11.92 18.70
C ILE A 458 -23.25 11.02 18.90
N VAL A 459 -23.27 9.83 18.31
CA VAL A 459 -24.37 8.86 18.43
C VAL A 459 -24.59 8.42 19.89
N TYR A 460 -23.54 8.42 20.69
CA TYR A 460 -23.62 8.06 22.10
C TYR A 460 -24.00 9.24 23.00
N LEU A 461 -23.33 10.39 22.86
CA LEU A 461 -23.53 11.55 23.75
C LEU A 461 -24.81 12.33 23.46
N VAL A 462 -25.17 12.51 22.17
CA VAL A 462 -26.36 13.31 21.82
C VAL A 462 -27.64 12.77 22.46
N PRO A 463 -27.98 11.47 22.40
CA PRO A 463 -29.17 10.95 23.08
C PRO A 463 -29.10 11.13 24.60
N LEU A 464 -27.94 10.96 25.24
CA LEU A 464 -27.79 11.18 26.67
C LEU A 464 -28.09 12.63 27.06
N CYS A 465 -27.55 13.58 26.30
CA CYS A 465 -27.78 15.02 26.52
C CYS A 465 -29.26 15.39 26.28
N VAL A 466 -29.86 14.90 25.19
CA VAL A 466 -31.26 15.15 24.86
C VAL A 466 -32.19 14.62 25.98
N PHE A 467 -31.98 13.39 26.44
CA PHE A 467 -32.76 12.82 27.53
C PHE A 467 -32.53 13.56 28.87
N ARG A 468 -31.30 14.06 29.10
CA ARG A 468 -31.02 14.88 30.29
C ARG A 468 -31.76 16.21 30.25
N ILE A 469 -31.71 16.92 29.14
CA ILE A 469 -32.41 18.18 28.93
C ILE A 469 -33.93 17.94 29.10
N TRP A 470 -34.46 16.92 28.45
CA TRP A 470 -35.87 16.57 28.55
C TRP A 470 -36.28 16.27 30.02
N HIS A 471 -35.49 15.46 30.73
CA HIS A 471 -35.73 15.18 32.14
C HIS A 471 -35.76 16.47 32.99
N THR A 472 -34.82 17.40 32.75
CA THR A 472 -34.75 18.67 33.46
C THR A 472 -35.98 19.54 33.18
N LEU A 473 -36.41 19.61 31.90
CA LEU A 473 -37.63 20.35 31.51
C LEU A 473 -38.88 19.75 32.12
N VAL A 474 -39.05 18.43 32.05
CA VAL A 474 -40.21 17.74 32.65
C VAL A 474 -40.24 17.91 34.16
N ARG A 475 -39.11 17.88 34.83
CA ARG A 475 -39.00 18.14 36.27
C ARG A 475 -39.36 19.56 36.63
N SER A 476 -38.90 20.56 35.89
CA SER A 476 -39.21 21.96 36.11
C SER A 476 -40.70 22.26 35.87
N GLU A 477 -41.34 21.57 34.94
CA GLU A 477 -42.77 21.71 34.65
C GLU A 477 -43.65 21.00 35.71
N TYR A 478 -43.16 19.87 36.26
CA TYR A 478 -43.76 19.19 37.39
C TYR A 478 -43.74 20.07 38.66
N ASP A 479 -42.60 20.69 38.96
CA ASP A 479 -42.46 21.61 40.11
C ASP A 479 -43.39 22.83 39.98
N ARG A 480 -43.73 23.23 38.74
CA ARG A 480 -44.68 24.32 38.48
C ARG A 480 -46.15 23.92 38.55
N ARG A 481 -46.53 22.70 38.13
CA ARG A 481 -47.93 22.30 37.91
C ARG A 481 -48.44 21.24 38.86
N GLY A 482 -47.60 20.62 39.67
CA GLY A 482 -48.01 19.59 40.67
C GLY A 482 -48.59 18.29 40.10
N THR A 483 -48.54 18.10 38.78
CA THR A 483 -49.11 16.91 38.11
C THR A 483 -48.05 16.11 37.33
N VAL A 484 -48.04 14.79 37.55
CA VAL A 484 -47.14 13.84 36.89
C VAL A 484 -47.60 13.53 35.48
N VAL A 485 -46.96 14.08 34.47
CA VAL A 485 -47.05 13.55 33.08
C VAL A 485 -46.12 12.34 32.98
N LYS A 486 -46.67 11.14 33.15
CA LYS A 486 -45.93 9.90 32.88
C LYS A 486 -45.72 9.78 31.35
N PRO A 487 -44.50 9.85 30.84
CA PRO A 487 -44.30 9.61 29.41
C PRO A 487 -44.69 8.17 29.06
N ARG A 488 -45.69 7.99 28.20
CA ARG A 488 -46.11 6.68 27.67
C ARG A 488 -45.04 6.15 26.68
N LEU A 489 -43.94 5.65 27.22
CA LEU A 489 -42.85 5.06 26.44
C LEU A 489 -43.08 3.59 26.03
N ARG A 490 -44.35 3.17 25.91
CA ARG A 490 -44.68 1.73 25.90
C ARG A 490 -44.86 1.07 24.53
N THR A 491 -44.60 1.75 23.41
CA THR A 491 -45.03 1.26 22.09
C THR A 491 -43.96 1.13 20.99
N PHE A 492 -42.67 1.18 21.29
CA PHE A 492 -41.66 0.99 20.27
C PHE A 492 -40.79 -0.23 20.55
N CYS A 493 -40.39 -0.95 19.48
CA CYS A 493 -39.44 -2.07 19.56
C CYS A 493 -38.10 -1.67 20.23
N CYS A 494 -37.77 -0.37 20.28
CA CYS A 494 -36.64 0.22 20.99
C CYS A 494 -36.91 0.57 22.46
N GLY A 495 -38.06 0.24 23.05
CA GLY A 495 -38.46 0.69 24.40
C GLY A 495 -37.47 0.30 25.51
N SER A 496 -36.78 -0.84 25.38
CA SER A 496 -35.75 -1.26 26.33
C SER A 496 -34.47 -0.39 26.22
N TRP A 497 -34.06 -0.02 25.02
CA TRP A 497 -32.90 0.84 24.78
C TRP A 497 -33.18 2.27 25.28
N ILE A 498 -34.31 2.85 24.90
CA ILE A 498 -34.72 4.19 25.32
C ILE A 498 -34.79 4.27 26.85
N ARG A 499 -35.34 3.25 27.49
CA ARG A 499 -35.40 3.20 28.96
C ARG A 499 -34.01 3.16 29.60
N LYS A 500 -33.08 2.39 29.06
CA LYS A 500 -31.70 2.33 29.54
C LYS A 500 -30.99 3.66 29.38
N MET A 501 -31.11 4.28 28.19
CA MET A 501 -30.54 5.61 27.92
C MET A 501 -31.15 6.68 28.83
N TRP A 502 -32.46 6.62 29.10
CA TRP A 502 -33.10 7.49 30.07
C TRP A 502 -32.49 7.34 31.47
N ILE A 503 -32.35 6.11 31.99
CA ILE A 503 -31.73 5.87 33.29
C ILE A 503 -30.29 6.40 33.33
N LEU A 504 -29.48 6.10 32.28
CA LEU A 504 -28.12 6.58 32.20
C LEU A 504 -28.03 8.11 32.19
N SER A 505 -28.98 8.80 31.54
CA SER A 505 -29.00 10.26 31.44
C SER A 505 -29.53 10.96 32.70
N THR A 506 -30.39 10.30 33.49
CA THR A 506 -31.05 10.93 34.63
C THR A 506 -30.34 10.69 35.97
N VAL A 507 -29.53 9.66 36.06
CA VAL A 507 -28.78 9.32 37.29
C VAL A 507 -27.38 9.94 37.21
N ASP A 508 -27.11 11.01 38.00
CA ASP A 508 -25.83 11.75 37.97
C ASP A 508 -24.62 10.86 38.22
N ARG A 509 -24.73 9.90 39.14
CA ARG A 509 -23.66 8.94 39.47
C ARG A 509 -23.26 8.07 38.28
N LEU A 510 -24.10 7.95 37.24
CA LEU A 510 -23.83 7.20 36.02
C LEU A 510 -23.43 8.15 34.87
N MET A 511 -24.21 9.23 34.68
CA MET A 511 -24.00 10.15 33.56
C MET A 511 -22.68 10.90 33.66
N LEU A 512 -22.31 11.43 34.83
CA LEU A 512 -21.10 12.24 34.97
C LEU A 512 -19.81 11.46 34.69
N PRO A 513 -19.60 10.22 35.19
CA PRO A 513 -18.43 9.42 34.82
C PRO A 513 -18.41 9.07 33.32
N ILE A 514 -19.58 8.77 32.72
CA ILE A 514 -19.65 8.44 31.29
C ILE A 514 -19.25 9.65 30.44
N VAL A 515 -19.83 10.82 30.68
CA VAL A 515 -19.52 12.04 29.97
C VAL A 515 -18.06 12.45 30.22
N GLY A 516 -17.61 12.37 31.48
CA GLY A 516 -16.23 12.64 31.86
C GLY A 516 -15.22 11.73 31.16
N TYR A 517 -15.54 10.43 31.03
CA TYR A 517 -14.72 9.49 30.29
C TYR A 517 -14.68 9.79 28.77
N CYS A 518 -15.81 10.13 28.17
CA CYS A 518 -15.86 10.54 26.78
C CYS A 518 -15.04 11.84 26.53
N LEU A 519 -15.11 12.81 27.44
CA LEU A 519 -14.28 14.02 27.40
C LEU A 519 -12.80 13.68 27.59
N TYR A 520 -12.48 12.77 28.50
CA TYR A 520 -11.12 12.28 28.66
C TYR A 520 -10.60 11.61 27.39
N LEU A 521 -11.39 10.77 26.75
CA LEU A 521 -11.01 10.13 25.47
C LEU A 521 -10.78 11.15 24.33
N THR A 522 -11.40 12.34 24.40
CA THR A 522 -11.28 13.39 23.36
C THR A 522 -10.13 14.33 23.62
N CYS A 523 -9.89 14.69 24.90
CA CYS A 523 -8.98 15.78 25.29
C CYS A 523 -7.88 15.34 26.26
N GLY A 524 -8.01 14.15 26.84
CA GLY A 524 -7.07 13.65 27.83
C GLY A 524 -5.88 12.90 27.22
N PRO A 525 -4.79 12.75 27.96
CA PRO A 525 -3.70 11.90 27.54
C PRO A 525 -4.13 10.43 27.58
N TRP A 526 -4.00 9.73 26.45
CA TRP A 526 -4.44 8.34 26.33
C TRP A 526 -3.50 7.35 27.01
N SER A 527 -2.23 7.73 27.11
CA SER A 527 -1.24 6.98 27.87
C SER A 527 -0.17 7.90 28.43
N ILE A 528 0.26 7.60 29.65
CA ILE A 528 1.47 8.15 30.23
C ILE A 528 2.45 6.97 30.27
N ALA A 529 3.49 7.03 29.45
CA ALA A 529 4.48 5.97 29.40
C ALA A 529 5.88 6.56 29.36
N TYR A 530 6.86 5.85 29.93
CA TYR A 530 8.25 6.08 29.61
C TYR A 530 8.49 5.60 28.18
N ALA A 531 8.58 6.52 27.23
CA ALA A 531 8.90 6.21 25.84
C ALA A 531 10.32 5.67 25.71
N LEU A 532 11.21 6.01 26.66
CA LEU A 532 12.63 5.63 26.66
C LEU A 532 13.06 5.12 28.05
N PRO A 533 13.89 4.05 28.10
CA PRO A 533 14.42 3.52 29.36
C PRO A 533 15.43 4.42 30.08
N ALA A 534 15.92 5.50 29.49
CA ALA A 534 17.05 6.26 30.00
C ALA A 534 17.00 7.79 29.83
N SER A 535 15.90 8.39 29.39
CA SER A 535 15.79 9.86 29.34
C SER A 535 14.69 10.37 30.25
N SER A 536 14.96 11.43 30.98
CA SER A 536 14.07 12.08 31.93
C SER A 536 12.89 12.85 31.31
N ASN A 537 12.59 12.60 30.03
CA ASN A 537 11.52 13.28 29.33
C ASN A 537 10.27 12.41 29.24
N TYR A 538 9.18 12.89 29.84
CA TYR A 538 7.84 12.33 29.70
C TYR A 538 7.22 12.81 28.39
N HIS A 539 6.77 11.90 27.54
CA HIS A 539 5.94 12.25 26.40
C HIS A 539 4.48 11.87 26.69
N LEU A 540 3.61 12.88 26.66
CA LEU A 540 2.16 12.70 26.71
C LEU A 540 1.66 12.42 25.29
N CYS A 541 1.10 11.23 25.05
CA CYS A 541 0.41 10.92 23.81
C CYS A 541 -1.06 11.31 23.92
N GLN A 542 -1.47 12.31 23.17
CA GLN A 542 -2.88 12.71 22.97
C GLN A 542 -3.46 12.11 21.72
#